data_e82ff6b144bf1e08a8e181383cda2f5d
#
_entry.id   e82ff6b144bf1e08a8e181383cda2f5d
#
_cell.length_a   1.000
_cell.length_b   1.000
_cell.length_c   1.000
_cell.angle_alpha   90.00
_cell.angle_beta   90.00
_cell.angle_gamma   90.00
#
_symmetry.space_group_name_H-M   'P 1'
#
loop_
_entity.id
_entity.type
_entity.pdbx_description
1 polymer ?
#
loop_
_entity_poly.entity_id
_entity_poly.type
_entity_poly.pdbx_seq_one_letter_code
_entity_poly.pdbx_strand_id
1 'polypeptide(L)'
;MTLETVKHTTQYSEKRQEVKEYDPFVRGRFPVGVRTIQALDAARNRLFPCEIWYPAAARYAGQDTAPDTQDFFVVLARDTPRSQLAVRNAAAQPGTYPLILFSHYSGGHRRSATFLCTHLSSHGYVVAALDHSEVVAVELARRNGETDEQKTARTEAWIANRVPDVRFLLDHLLNGAALDSEANLDPTQIGIVGHSFGGWTALAAPDVERHIRAVVALAPGGSSQPKPGILRVKLSFSWGRDVPTLHLVAENDVSLPLAGMYELFERTPATKQMVILRRADHMHFMDNVEEMHEAVRKMEFSGELAWMQKEMRPITELCSGEQANLFVRGLALCHLDATLRQHQEARHFLAGDIKAELAQRGVDVIVHKP
;
A
#
# COMPACT_ATOMS: atom_id res chain seq x y z
N MET A 1 32.23 -68.88 30.19
CA MET A 1 31.41 -67.78 30.70
C MET A 1 31.87 -66.51 30.00
N THR A 2 31.24 -66.17 28.91
CA THR A 2 31.57 -64.98 28.07
C THR A 2 30.48 -63.94 28.28
N LEU A 3 30.85 -62.76 28.78
CA LEU A 3 29.96 -61.60 28.99
C LEU A 3 29.81 -60.87 27.65
N GLU A 4 28.60 -60.87 27.08
CA GLU A 4 28.20 -59.98 25.97
C GLU A 4 27.82 -58.60 26.51
N THR A 5 28.54 -57.62 25.99
CA THR A 5 28.27 -56.17 26.28
C THR A 5 27.28 -55.65 25.24
N VAL A 6 26.04 -55.41 25.68
CA VAL A 6 25.02 -54.77 24.85
C VAL A 6 25.29 -53.26 24.82
N LYS A 7 25.66 -52.74 23.64
CA LYS A 7 25.75 -51.30 23.38
C LYS A 7 24.36 -50.75 22.99
N HIS A 8 23.74 -50.01 23.89
CA HIS A 8 22.58 -49.18 23.54
C HIS A 8 23.04 -47.95 22.80
N THR A 9 22.79 -47.90 21.50
CA THR A 9 22.93 -46.69 20.66
C THR A 9 21.62 -45.90 20.71
N THR A 10 21.61 -44.88 21.50
CA THR A 10 20.47 -43.93 21.53
C THR A 10 20.57 -43.04 20.28
N GLN A 11 19.72 -43.30 19.28
CA GLN A 11 19.53 -42.40 18.15
C GLN A 11 18.74 -41.17 18.62
N TYR A 12 19.41 -40.04 18.78
CA TYR A 12 18.77 -38.75 18.85
C TYR A 12 18.30 -38.35 17.45
N SER A 13 17.02 -38.50 17.18
CA SER A 13 16.36 -37.94 16.03
C SER A 13 16.26 -36.43 16.26
N GLU A 14 17.22 -35.69 15.74
CA GLU A 14 17.05 -34.24 15.58
C GLU A 14 15.86 -33.99 14.63
N LYS A 15 14.75 -33.59 15.17
CA LYS A 15 13.67 -32.97 14.38
C LYS A 15 14.25 -31.71 13.76
N ARG A 16 14.69 -31.78 12.49
CA ARG A 16 14.88 -30.60 11.67
C ARG A 16 13.55 -29.86 11.70
N GLN A 17 13.53 -28.70 12.39
CA GLN A 17 12.48 -27.72 12.18
C GLN A 17 12.50 -27.40 10.68
N GLU A 18 11.44 -27.73 9.96
CA GLU A 18 11.24 -27.23 8.60
C GLU A 18 11.29 -25.71 8.68
N VAL A 19 12.38 -25.14 8.20
CA VAL A 19 12.50 -23.71 7.97
C VAL A 19 11.43 -23.40 6.92
N LYS A 20 10.34 -22.77 7.34
CA LYS A 20 9.26 -22.39 6.46
C LYS A 20 9.87 -21.42 5.45
N GLU A 21 9.92 -21.82 4.19
CA GLU A 21 10.47 -21.04 3.09
C GLU A 21 9.79 -19.66 3.04
N TYR A 22 10.56 -18.61 2.82
CA TYR A 22 10.03 -17.25 2.74
C TYR A 22 9.14 -17.12 1.50
N ASP A 23 7.84 -16.90 1.68
CA ASP A 23 6.91 -16.62 0.59
C ASP A 23 6.12 -15.34 0.89
N PRO A 24 6.45 -14.21 0.23
CA PRO A 24 5.78 -12.93 0.48
C PRO A 24 4.37 -12.87 -0.13
N PHE A 25 3.93 -13.88 -0.88
CA PHE A 25 2.61 -13.89 -1.54
C PHE A 25 1.51 -14.52 -0.70
N VAL A 26 1.87 -15.34 0.28
CA VAL A 26 0.92 -15.97 1.19
C VAL A 26 0.67 -15.08 2.41
N ARG A 27 -0.50 -15.23 3.04
CA ARG A 27 -0.81 -14.52 4.29
C ARG A 27 0.18 -14.88 5.39
N GLY A 28 0.59 -13.88 6.17
CA GLY A 28 1.50 -14.05 7.29
C GLY A 28 0.86 -14.77 8.49
N ARG A 29 1.67 -14.97 9.52
CA ARG A 29 1.31 -15.77 10.72
C ARG A 29 0.42 -15.07 11.73
N PHE A 30 0.34 -13.74 11.67
CA PHE A 30 -0.44 -12.98 12.65
C PHE A 30 -1.90 -12.85 12.22
N PRO A 31 -2.87 -13.09 13.10
CA PRO A 31 -4.20 -12.57 12.90
C PRO A 31 -4.14 -11.05 12.85
N VAL A 32 -5.05 -10.42 12.14
CA VAL A 32 -5.04 -8.97 11.94
C VAL A 32 -6.16 -8.31 12.73
N GLY A 33 -5.79 -7.31 13.51
CA GLY A 33 -6.73 -6.37 14.13
C GLY A 33 -6.84 -5.09 13.30
N VAL A 34 -7.99 -4.44 13.39
CA VAL A 34 -8.20 -3.13 12.79
C VAL A 34 -8.98 -2.23 13.73
N ARG A 35 -8.60 -0.95 13.80
CA ARG A 35 -9.36 0.08 14.54
C ARG A 35 -9.38 1.40 13.79
N THR A 36 -10.45 2.15 14.01
CA THR A 36 -10.56 3.53 13.52
C THR A 36 -10.32 4.47 14.69
N ILE A 37 -9.45 5.45 14.53
CA ILE A 37 -9.25 6.54 15.46
C ILE A 37 -9.64 7.87 14.80
N GLN A 38 -9.95 8.87 15.63
CA GLN A 38 -10.17 10.24 15.20
C GLN A 38 -8.98 11.08 15.67
N ALA A 39 -8.16 11.54 14.74
CA ALA A 39 -6.97 12.31 15.02
C ALA A 39 -7.22 13.80 14.71
N LEU A 40 -7.14 14.66 15.72
CA LEU A 40 -7.33 16.11 15.57
C LEU A 40 -6.00 16.80 15.29
N ASP A 41 -5.85 17.37 14.12
CA ASP A 41 -4.83 18.37 13.82
C ASP A 41 -5.32 19.74 14.28
N ALA A 42 -4.94 20.10 15.49
CA ALA A 42 -5.35 21.38 16.10
C ALA A 42 -4.78 22.60 15.34
N ALA A 43 -3.61 22.46 14.72
CA ALA A 43 -2.99 23.58 13.99
C ALA A 43 -3.75 23.95 12.72
N ARG A 44 -4.33 22.97 12.04
CA ARG A 44 -5.15 23.15 10.83
C ARG A 44 -6.65 23.08 11.11
N ASN A 45 -7.05 22.88 12.39
CA ASN A 45 -8.44 22.66 12.84
C ASN A 45 -9.14 21.58 11.99
N ARG A 46 -8.48 20.41 11.86
CA ARG A 46 -8.92 19.35 10.97
C ARG A 46 -8.96 18.01 11.67
N LEU A 47 -10.12 17.36 11.63
CA LEU A 47 -10.31 16.04 12.22
C LEU A 47 -10.17 14.97 11.14
N PHE A 48 -9.19 14.08 11.32
CA PHE A 48 -8.91 12.99 10.40
C PHE A 48 -9.40 11.65 10.94
N PRO A 49 -10.33 10.97 10.28
CA PRO A 49 -10.55 9.56 10.52
C PRO A 49 -9.36 8.76 9.98
N CYS A 50 -8.73 7.99 10.86
CA CYS A 50 -7.59 7.15 10.54
C CYS A 50 -7.93 5.68 10.77
N GLU A 51 -7.53 4.81 9.87
CA GLU A 51 -7.62 3.35 10.03
C GLU A 51 -6.25 2.80 10.34
N ILE A 52 -6.16 1.91 11.32
CA ILE A 52 -4.92 1.28 11.74
C ILE A 52 -5.12 -0.23 11.72
N TRP A 53 -4.31 -0.94 10.93
CA TRP A 53 -4.21 -2.40 10.90
C TRP A 53 -2.95 -2.83 11.65
N TYR A 54 -3.05 -3.90 12.42
CA TYR A 54 -1.96 -4.34 13.28
C TYR A 54 -2.03 -5.84 13.56
N PRO A 55 -0.90 -6.47 13.93
CA PRO A 55 -0.91 -7.83 14.45
C PRO A 55 -1.79 -7.93 15.68
N ALA A 56 -2.82 -8.76 15.62
CA ALA A 56 -3.70 -9.02 16.75
C ALA A 56 -3.18 -10.18 17.62
N ALA A 57 -3.61 -10.24 18.87
CA ALA A 57 -3.26 -11.31 19.78
C ALA A 57 -3.69 -12.68 19.26
N ALA A 58 -2.91 -13.72 19.54
CA ALA A 58 -3.09 -15.07 18.99
C ALA A 58 -4.49 -15.68 19.19
N ARG A 59 -5.23 -15.24 20.23
CA ARG A 59 -6.62 -15.69 20.47
C ARG A 59 -7.61 -15.33 19.35
N TYR A 60 -7.23 -14.43 18.44
CA TYR A 60 -8.04 -14.04 17.28
C TYR A 60 -7.68 -14.84 16.01
N ALA A 61 -6.80 -15.83 16.11
CA ALA A 61 -6.40 -16.66 14.97
C ALA A 61 -7.62 -17.29 14.27
N GLY A 62 -7.71 -17.10 12.95
CA GLY A 62 -8.82 -17.57 12.11
C GLY A 62 -10.07 -16.66 12.14
N GLN A 63 -10.25 -15.80 13.15
CA GLN A 63 -11.42 -14.90 13.19
C GLN A 63 -11.33 -13.79 12.17
N ASP A 64 -10.12 -13.37 11.81
CA ASP A 64 -9.84 -12.34 10.80
C ASP A 64 -10.05 -12.83 9.35
N THR A 65 -10.19 -14.14 9.17
CA THR A 65 -10.44 -14.75 7.87
C THR A 65 -11.81 -15.42 7.76
N ALA A 66 -12.49 -15.61 8.89
CA ALA A 66 -13.82 -16.23 8.91
C ALA A 66 -14.91 -15.21 8.57
N PRO A 67 -15.81 -15.51 7.62
CA PRO A 67 -16.85 -14.56 7.17
C PRO A 67 -17.72 -13.97 8.27
N ASP A 68 -17.97 -14.73 9.35
CA ASP A 68 -18.85 -14.31 10.44
C ASP A 68 -18.19 -13.38 11.48
N THR A 69 -16.86 -13.30 11.48
CA THR A 69 -16.08 -12.55 12.51
C THR A 69 -15.14 -11.51 11.92
N GLN A 70 -14.91 -11.53 10.63
CA GLN A 70 -14.12 -10.50 9.96
C GLN A 70 -14.83 -9.15 9.99
N ASP A 71 -14.06 -8.08 9.87
CA ASP A 71 -14.59 -6.72 9.86
C ASP A 71 -15.37 -6.38 8.60
N PHE A 72 -16.47 -5.66 8.79
CA PHE A 72 -17.28 -5.07 7.72
C PHE A 72 -17.28 -3.56 7.83
N PHE A 73 -17.25 -2.90 6.70
CA PHE A 73 -17.30 -1.43 6.64
C PHE A 73 -18.11 -0.95 5.43
N VAL A 74 -18.61 0.27 5.53
CA VAL A 74 -19.29 0.98 4.44
C VAL A 74 -18.47 2.21 4.13
N VAL A 75 -18.27 2.53 2.85
CA VAL A 75 -17.54 3.73 2.42
C VAL A 75 -18.49 4.92 2.38
N LEU A 76 -19.60 4.79 1.69
CA LEU A 76 -20.70 5.76 1.69
C LEU A 76 -21.96 5.09 2.23
N ALA A 77 -22.81 5.86 2.91
CA ALA A 77 -24.02 5.31 3.56
C ALA A 77 -24.96 4.48 2.65
N ARG A 78 -24.87 4.70 1.33
CA ARG A 78 -25.65 3.99 0.31
C ARG A 78 -24.95 2.76 -0.28
N ASP A 79 -23.67 2.54 0.08
CA ASP A 79 -22.88 1.46 -0.51
C ASP A 79 -23.19 0.12 0.15
N THR A 80 -22.98 -0.95 -0.59
CA THR A 80 -22.99 -2.31 -0.03
C THR A 80 -21.83 -2.46 0.96
N PRO A 81 -22.07 -3.07 2.14
CA PRO A 81 -20.99 -3.37 3.08
C PRO A 81 -19.91 -4.23 2.43
N ARG A 82 -18.66 -3.89 2.68
CA ARG A 82 -17.48 -4.61 2.22
C ARG A 82 -16.78 -5.24 3.41
N SER A 83 -16.21 -6.42 3.23
CA SER A 83 -15.42 -7.07 4.27
C SER A 83 -13.93 -6.81 4.07
N GLN A 84 -13.16 -6.94 5.17
CA GLN A 84 -11.71 -6.98 5.15
C GLN A 84 -11.20 -8.07 6.09
N LEU A 85 -10.02 -8.62 5.78
CA LEU A 85 -9.41 -9.73 6.52
C LEU A 85 -8.79 -9.24 7.84
N ALA A 86 -9.63 -8.76 8.75
CA ALA A 86 -9.25 -8.23 10.06
C ALA A 86 -10.40 -8.38 11.06
N VAL A 87 -10.10 -8.32 12.36
CA VAL A 87 -11.10 -8.28 13.45
C VAL A 87 -11.16 -6.85 14.01
N ARG A 88 -12.35 -6.26 14.04
CA ARG A 88 -12.56 -4.90 14.56
C ARG A 88 -12.23 -4.81 16.04
N ASN A 89 -11.37 -3.84 16.41
CA ASN A 89 -10.94 -3.56 17.79
C ASN A 89 -10.34 -4.76 18.54
N ALA A 90 -9.76 -5.73 17.81
CA ALA A 90 -9.01 -6.81 18.44
C ALA A 90 -7.86 -6.24 19.29
N ALA A 91 -7.56 -6.90 20.41
CA ALA A 91 -6.38 -6.53 21.19
C ALA A 91 -5.11 -6.78 20.36
N ALA A 92 -4.17 -5.84 20.39
CA ALA A 92 -2.91 -5.98 19.70
C ALA A 92 -2.03 -7.08 20.30
N GLN A 93 -1.24 -7.72 19.47
CA GLN A 93 -0.18 -8.62 19.94
C GLN A 93 0.95 -7.77 20.53
N PRO A 94 1.40 -8.05 21.78
CA PRO A 94 2.57 -7.36 22.35
C PRO A 94 3.79 -7.45 21.45
N GLY A 95 4.56 -6.34 21.34
CA GLY A 95 5.77 -6.30 20.53
C GLY A 95 6.11 -4.91 20.01
N THR A 96 7.20 -4.83 19.24
CA THR A 96 7.60 -3.61 18.54
C THR A 96 7.56 -3.87 17.04
N TYR A 97 6.87 -3.00 16.30
CA TYR A 97 6.52 -3.22 14.92
C TYR A 97 6.96 -2.08 14.00
N PRO A 98 7.46 -2.39 12.80
CA PRO A 98 7.62 -1.39 11.74
C PRO A 98 6.28 -0.75 11.39
N LEU A 99 6.31 0.53 11.01
CA LEU A 99 5.14 1.30 10.58
C LEU A 99 5.15 1.51 9.07
N ILE A 100 4.01 1.26 8.44
CA ILE A 100 3.76 1.61 7.04
C ILE A 100 2.62 2.64 6.98
N LEU A 101 2.89 3.77 6.35
CA LEU A 101 1.87 4.75 6.03
C LEU A 101 1.28 4.44 4.65
N PHE A 102 -0.04 4.39 4.53
CA PHE A 102 -0.71 4.20 3.24
C PHE A 102 -1.43 5.49 2.83
N SER A 103 -1.16 5.96 1.60
CA SER A 103 -1.78 7.14 1.00
C SER A 103 -2.65 6.76 -0.19
N HIS A 104 -3.94 7.08 -0.13
CA HIS A 104 -4.92 6.72 -1.14
C HIS A 104 -4.86 7.61 -2.41
N TYR A 105 -5.47 7.17 -3.51
CA TYR A 105 -5.60 7.91 -4.77
C TYR A 105 -6.46 9.18 -4.62
N SER A 106 -6.54 10.02 -5.65
CA SER A 106 -7.33 11.25 -5.65
C SER A 106 -8.83 10.98 -5.49
N GLY A 107 -9.42 11.51 -4.44
CA GLY A 107 -10.82 11.25 -4.10
C GLY A 107 -11.09 9.84 -3.56
N GLY A 108 -10.04 9.10 -3.20
CA GLY A 108 -10.13 7.82 -2.51
C GLY A 108 -10.40 7.97 -1.02
N HIS A 109 -10.16 6.90 -0.29
CA HIS A 109 -10.38 6.87 1.16
C HIS A 109 -9.36 5.94 1.84
N ARG A 110 -9.21 6.04 3.16
CA ARG A 110 -8.25 5.27 3.97
C ARG A 110 -8.35 3.75 3.81
N ARG A 111 -9.51 3.21 3.38
CA ARG A 111 -9.75 1.77 3.20
C ARG A 111 -9.75 1.34 1.72
N SER A 112 -9.02 2.06 0.85
CA SER A 112 -9.04 1.77 -0.60
C SER A 112 -8.12 0.62 -1.04
N ALA A 113 -7.28 0.10 -0.14
CA ALA A 113 -6.38 -1.02 -0.39
C ALA A 113 -6.27 -1.96 0.83
N THR A 114 -7.41 -2.41 1.35
CA THR A 114 -7.45 -3.28 2.54
C THR A 114 -6.76 -4.62 2.31
N PHE A 115 -6.78 -5.13 1.07
CA PHE A 115 -6.05 -6.34 0.68
C PHE A 115 -4.55 -6.25 0.98
N LEU A 116 -3.94 -5.08 0.76
CA LEU A 116 -2.53 -4.83 1.04
C LEU A 116 -2.30 -4.55 2.52
N CYS A 117 -3.11 -3.68 3.13
CA CYS A 117 -2.95 -3.30 4.54
C CYS A 117 -3.07 -4.51 5.48
N THR A 118 -4.07 -5.37 5.26
CA THR A 118 -4.24 -6.60 6.06
C THR A 118 -3.14 -7.63 5.79
N HIS A 119 -2.64 -7.71 4.54
CA HIS A 119 -1.53 -8.59 4.21
C HIS A 119 -0.25 -8.18 4.95
N LEU A 120 0.15 -6.91 4.87
CA LEU A 120 1.33 -6.40 5.58
C LEU A 120 1.21 -6.61 7.10
N SER A 121 0.02 -6.36 7.67
CA SER A 121 -0.19 -6.53 9.10
C SER A 121 -0.13 -7.99 9.52
N SER A 122 -0.56 -8.94 8.69
CA SER A 122 -0.40 -10.37 8.94
C SER A 122 1.07 -10.80 9.00
N HIS A 123 1.97 -10.03 8.39
CA HIS A 123 3.41 -10.21 8.43
C HIS A 123 4.11 -9.40 9.53
N GLY A 124 3.35 -8.79 10.43
CA GLY A 124 3.90 -8.10 11.59
C GLY A 124 4.29 -6.64 11.32
N TYR A 125 3.63 -5.98 10.39
CA TYR A 125 3.65 -4.51 10.25
C TYR A 125 2.44 -3.88 10.93
N VAL A 126 2.60 -2.69 11.44
CA VAL A 126 1.47 -1.78 11.67
C VAL A 126 1.30 -0.94 10.41
N VAL A 127 0.08 -0.89 9.88
CA VAL A 127 -0.25 -0.07 8.72
C VAL A 127 -1.26 0.98 9.13
N ALA A 128 -1.04 2.23 8.74
CA ALA A 128 -1.95 3.32 9.06
C ALA A 128 -2.27 4.16 7.81
N ALA A 129 -3.54 4.54 7.68
CA ALA A 129 -4.03 5.40 6.63
C ALA A 129 -5.03 6.41 7.19
N LEU A 130 -5.04 7.61 6.62
CA LEU A 130 -6.07 8.61 6.91
C LEU A 130 -6.86 8.96 5.63
N ASP A 131 -8.05 9.51 5.82
CA ASP A 131 -8.72 10.22 4.74
C ASP A 131 -8.06 11.60 4.60
N HIS A 132 -7.44 11.87 3.45
CA HIS A 132 -6.70 13.13 3.26
C HIS A 132 -7.59 14.36 3.30
N SER A 133 -6.97 15.51 3.46
CA SER A 133 -7.64 16.82 3.59
C SER A 133 -8.70 17.07 2.53
N GLU A 134 -8.50 16.68 1.28
CA GLU A 134 -9.48 16.85 0.22
C GLU A 134 -10.77 16.02 0.41
N VAL A 135 -10.73 15.03 1.30
CA VAL A 135 -11.89 14.18 1.63
C VAL A 135 -12.63 14.71 2.85
N VAL A 136 -11.89 15.21 3.86
CA VAL A 136 -12.48 15.58 5.15
C VAL A 136 -12.76 17.08 5.28
N ALA A 137 -12.08 17.94 4.52
CA ALA A 137 -12.22 19.39 4.62
C ALA A 137 -13.28 19.93 3.64
N VAL A 138 -14.37 20.46 4.18
CA VAL A 138 -15.50 20.95 3.39
C VAL A 138 -15.09 22.06 2.41
N GLU A 139 -14.14 22.90 2.80
CA GLU A 139 -13.60 23.98 1.96
C GLU A 139 -12.81 23.46 0.74
N LEU A 140 -12.32 22.21 0.80
CA LEU A 140 -11.59 21.54 -0.28
C LEU A 140 -12.47 20.62 -1.13
N ALA A 141 -13.76 20.49 -0.80
CA ALA A 141 -14.68 19.66 -1.56
C ALA A 141 -14.93 20.26 -2.97
N ARG A 142 -15.13 19.36 -3.95
CA ARG A 142 -15.58 19.78 -5.30
C ARG A 142 -16.96 20.41 -5.21
N ARG A 143 -17.16 21.51 -5.95
CA ARG A 143 -18.44 22.20 -6.02
C ARG A 143 -18.95 22.25 -7.46
N ASN A 144 -20.26 22.18 -7.62
CA ASN A 144 -20.87 22.37 -8.95
C ASN A 144 -20.72 23.83 -9.39
N GLY A 145 -20.37 24.05 -10.65
CA GLY A 145 -20.26 25.40 -11.21
C GLY A 145 -18.97 26.17 -10.82
N GLU A 146 -17.93 25.45 -10.36
CA GLU A 146 -16.61 26.07 -10.14
C GLU A 146 -16.07 26.69 -11.44
N THR A 147 -15.49 27.88 -11.33
CA THR A 147 -14.67 28.47 -12.39
C THR A 147 -13.34 27.73 -12.50
N ASP A 148 -12.61 27.91 -13.61
CA ASP A 148 -11.31 27.30 -13.79
C ASP A 148 -10.28 27.77 -12.75
N GLU A 149 -10.37 29.04 -12.32
CA GLU A 149 -9.53 29.58 -11.24
C GLU A 149 -9.83 28.89 -9.90
N GLN A 150 -11.13 28.70 -9.58
CA GLN A 150 -11.55 28.02 -8.36
C GLN A 150 -11.10 26.53 -8.35
N LYS A 151 -11.27 25.87 -9.48
CA LYS A 151 -10.79 24.47 -9.67
C LYS A 151 -9.28 24.39 -9.51
N THR A 152 -8.53 25.32 -10.09
CA THR A 152 -7.07 25.38 -9.97
C THR A 152 -6.65 25.59 -8.53
N ALA A 153 -7.19 26.61 -7.85
CA ALA A 153 -6.87 26.89 -6.45
C ALA A 153 -7.20 25.71 -5.52
N ARG A 154 -8.31 25.02 -5.76
CA ARG A 154 -8.70 23.83 -5.00
C ARG A 154 -7.71 22.67 -5.22
N THR A 155 -7.30 22.42 -6.46
CA THR A 155 -6.35 21.33 -6.76
C THR A 155 -4.95 21.64 -6.22
N GLU A 156 -4.51 22.89 -6.24
CA GLU A 156 -3.28 23.34 -5.58
C GLU A 156 -3.33 23.13 -4.07
N ALA A 157 -4.49 23.43 -3.45
CA ALA A 157 -4.69 23.16 -2.03
C ALA A 157 -4.69 21.69 -1.69
N TRP A 158 -5.24 20.81 -2.55
CA TRP A 158 -5.12 19.36 -2.37
C TRP A 158 -3.63 18.91 -2.37
N ILE A 159 -2.88 19.35 -3.37
CA ILE A 159 -1.46 19.04 -3.49
C ILE A 159 -0.69 19.54 -2.26
N ALA A 160 -0.93 20.75 -1.82
CA ALA A 160 -0.24 21.37 -0.68
C ALA A 160 -0.53 20.67 0.66
N ASN A 161 -1.67 19.98 0.80
CA ASN A 161 -2.05 19.32 2.05
C ASN A 161 -1.57 17.87 2.17
N ARG A 162 -1.32 17.16 1.06
CA ARG A 162 -1.05 15.71 1.08
C ARG A 162 0.15 15.30 1.93
N VAL A 163 1.30 15.94 1.75
CA VAL A 163 2.49 15.63 2.54
C VAL A 163 2.34 16.08 4.00
N PRO A 164 1.80 17.29 4.31
CA PRO A 164 1.43 17.65 5.68
C PRO A 164 0.48 16.66 6.36
N ASP A 165 -0.50 16.08 5.66
CA ASP A 165 -1.41 15.07 6.22
C ASP A 165 -0.65 13.80 6.63
N VAL A 166 0.27 13.32 5.78
CA VAL A 166 1.13 12.17 6.07
C VAL A 166 2.02 12.44 7.29
N ARG A 167 2.64 13.62 7.36
CA ARG A 167 3.48 13.99 8.49
C ARG A 167 2.68 14.09 9.78
N PHE A 168 1.49 14.71 9.73
CA PHE A 168 0.59 14.75 10.87
C PHE A 168 0.24 13.34 11.38
N LEU A 169 -0.14 12.41 10.48
CA LEU A 169 -0.44 11.03 10.85
C LEU A 169 0.77 10.37 11.53
N LEU A 170 1.95 10.52 10.95
CA LEU A 170 3.19 9.96 11.50
C LEU A 170 3.47 10.51 12.91
N ASP A 171 3.44 11.82 13.08
CA ASP A 171 3.70 12.48 14.36
C ASP A 171 2.65 12.05 15.41
N HIS A 172 1.38 11.98 15.02
CA HIS A 172 0.29 11.55 15.90
C HIS A 172 0.49 10.10 16.39
N LEU A 173 0.93 9.20 15.52
CA LEU A 173 1.17 7.79 15.85
C LEU A 173 2.41 7.59 16.72
N LEU A 174 3.50 8.31 16.45
CA LEU A 174 4.74 8.19 17.21
C LEU A 174 4.65 8.82 18.62
N ASN A 175 3.84 9.87 18.78
CA ASN A 175 3.70 10.60 20.04
C ASN A 175 2.45 10.20 20.85
N GLY A 176 1.56 9.39 20.29
CA GLY A 176 0.31 8.95 20.89
C GLY A 176 0.24 7.44 21.11
N ALA A 177 -0.65 7.01 22.00
CA ALA A 177 -0.98 5.60 22.19
C ALA A 177 -1.98 5.16 21.08
N ALA A 178 -1.48 4.92 19.88
CA ALA A 178 -2.31 4.46 18.76
C ALA A 178 -2.76 2.99 18.90
N LEU A 179 -2.00 2.19 19.65
CA LEU A 179 -2.24 0.78 19.92
C LEU A 179 -2.37 0.55 21.45
N ASP A 180 -2.55 -0.71 21.85
CA ASP A 180 -2.55 -1.11 23.25
C ASP A 180 -1.15 -0.88 23.86
N SER A 181 -1.07 -0.65 25.15
CA SER A 181 0.15 -0.20 25.85
C SER A 181 1.39 -1.10 25.69
N GLU A 182 1.20 -2.34 25.25
CA GLU A 182 2.29 -3.32 25.07
C GLU A 182 2.73 -3.44 23.59
N ALA A 183 2.02 -2.79 22.66
CA ALA A 183 2.35 -2.78 21.23
C ALA A 183 2.93 -1.42 20.82
N ASN A 184 4.20 -1.42 20.44
CA ASN A 184 4.96 -0.21 20.14
C ASN A 184 5.32 -0.12 18.65
N LEU A 185 5.54 1.09 18.17
CA LEU A 185 6.08 1.35 16.83
C LEU A 185 7.59 1.51 16.88
N ASP A 186 8.28 0.98 15.87
CA ASP A 186 9.72 1.22 15.70
C ASP A 186 9.94 2.48 14.85
N PRO A 187 10.40 3.60 15.42
CA PRO A 187 10.60 4.84 14.69
C PRO A 187 11.74 4.78 13.67
N THR A 188 12.54 3.72 13.69
CA THR A 188 13.64 3.51 12.75
C THR A 188 13.23 2.69 11.52
N GLN A 189 12.05 2.05 11.56
CA GLN A 189 11.53 1.16 10.53
C GLN A 189 10.18 1.68 9.98
N ILE A 190 10.22 2.82 9.28
CA ILE A 190 9.03 3.46 8.72
C ILE A 190 9.10 3.48 7.21
N GLY A 191 8.05 2.98 6.57
CA GLY A 191 7.85 3.02 5.13
C GLY A 191 6.57 3.74 4.73
N ILE A 192 6.47 4.07 3.45
CA ILE A 192 5.25 4.65 2.87
C ILE A 192 4.89 3.92 1.59
N VAL A 193 3.60 3.64 1.44
CA VAL A 193 3.01 3.07 0.24
C VAL A 193 1.90 4.00 -0.23
N GLY A 194 1.77 4.22 -1.52
CA GLY A 194 0.68 5.06 -2.02
C GLY A 194 0.30 4.75 -3.45
N HIS A 195 -0.99 4.95 -3.78
CA HIS A 195 -1.53 4.71 -5.10
C HIS A 195 -1.89 6.02 -5.81
N SER A 196 -1.49 6.17 -7.08
CA SER A 196 -1.85 7.31 -7.93
C SER A 196 -1.37 8.65 -7.34
N PHE A 197 -2.28 9.55 -6.95
CA PHE A 197 -1.95 10.76 -6.21
C PHE A 197 -1.29 10.43 -4.84
N GLY A 198 -1.70 9.34 -4.20
CA GLY A 198 -1.00 8.80 -3.02
C GLY A 198 0.40 8.27 -3.35
N GLY A 199 0.60 7.73 -4.55
CA GLY A 199 1.92 7.33 -5.04
C GLY A 199 2.85 8.52 -5.22
N TRP A 200 2.34 9.63 -5.77
CA TRP A 200 3.05 10.90 -5.77
C TRP A 200 3.36 11.38 -4.34
N THR A 201 2.39 11.29 -3.43
CA THR A 201 2.58 11.66 -2.02
C THR A 201 3.70 10.84 -1.39
N ALA A 202 3.74 9.53 -1.68
CA ALA A 202 4.79 8.64 -1.19
C ALA A 202 6.18 9.03 -1.71
N LEU A 203 6.28 9.46 -2.97
CA LEU A 203 7.53 9.95 -3.57
C LEU A 203 7.91 11.36 -3.09
N ALA A 204 6.94 12.20 -2.73
CA ALA A 204 7.20 13.57 -2.26
C ALA A 204 7.55 13.63 -0.77
N ALA A 205 7.02 12.73 0.05
CA ALA A 205 7.19 12.75 1.49
C ALA A 205 8.66 12.69 1.96
N PRO A 206 9.58 11.90 1.36
CA PRO A 206 10.97 11.84 1.77
C PRO A 206 11.75 13.16 1.65
N ASP A 207 11.28 14.13 0.87
CA ASP A 207 11.89 15.47 0.78
C ASP A 207 11.92 16.18 2.15
N VAL A 208 10.88 15.97 2.95
CA VAL A 208 10.67 16.69 4.21
C VAL A 208 10.53 15.78 5.43
N GLU A 209 10.36 14.47 5.23
CA GLU A 209 10.15 13.51 6.32
C GLU A 209 11.29 12.48 6.37
N ARG A 210 12.19 12.66 7.33
CA ARG A 210 13.41 11.85 7.45
C ARG A 210 13.21 10.47 8.05
N HIS A 211 12.08 10.22 8.70
CA HIS A 211 11.77 8.90 9.24
C HIS A 211 11.42 7.87 8.17
N ILE A 212 10.97 8.32 6.99
CA ILE A 212 10.64 7.40 5.88
C ILE A 212 11.93 6.77 5.33
N ARG A 213 12.01 5.44 5.38
CA ARG A 213 13.17 4.63 4.97
C ARG A 213 12.93 3.77 3.74
N ALA A 214 11.68 3.60 3.33
CA ALA A 214 11.30 2.82 2.16
C ALA A 214 10.07 3.41 1.50
N VAL A 215 9.99 3.35 0.17
CA VAL A 215 8.86 3.82 -0.63
C VAL A 215 8.37 2.69 -1.53
N VAL A 216 7.05 2.47 -1.58
CA VAL A 216 6.38 1.69 -2.63
C VAL A 216 5.39 2.61 -3.35
N ALA A 217 5.66 2.90 -4.60
CA ALA A 217 4.85 3.79 -5.43
C ALA A 217 4.00 2.96 -6.41
N LEU A 218 2.68 2.93 -6.17
CA LEU A 218 1.71 2.20 -6.97
C LEU A 218 1.12 3.14 -8.04
N ALA A 219 1.45 2.93 -9.32
CA ALA A 219 1.04 3.79 -10.43
C ALA A 219 1.08 5.29 -10.06
N PRO A 220 2.25 5.84 -9.67
CA PRO A 220 2.33 7.16 -9.07
C PRO A 220 2.10 8.30 -10.06
N GLY A 221 1.42 9.37 -9.63
CA GLY A 221 1.46 10.67 -10.32
C GLY A 221 2.86 11.29 -10.28
N GLY A 222 3.11 12.34 -11.08
CA GLY A 222 4.35 13.12 -11.03
C GLY A 222 5.20 13.09 -12.30
N SER A 223 4.73 12.45 -13.39
CA SER A 223 5.38 12.58 -14.69
C SER A 223 5.39 14.06 -15.14
N SER A 224 6.38 14.44 -15.92
CA SER A 224 6.55 15.82 -16.38
C SER A 224 5.48 16.25 -17.39
N GLN A 225 4.84 15.28 -18.06
CA GLN A 225 3.82 15.50 -19.10
C GLN A 225 2.56 14.67 -18.83
N PRO A 226 1.77 15.04 -17.83
CA PRO A 226 0.51 14.35 -17.53
C PRO A 226 -0.51 14.60 -18.66
N LYS A 227 -1.39 13.61 -18.91
CA LYS A 227 -2.50 13.77 -19.86
C LYS A 227 -3.46 14.89 -19.43
N PRO A 228 -4.21 15.46 -20.37
CA PRO A 228 -5.22 16.49 -20.06
C PRO A 228 -6.18 16.05 -18.95
N GLY A 229 -6.48 16.92 -18.01
CA GLY A 229 -7.36 16.64 -16.86
C GLY A 229 -6.74 15.81 -15.72
N ILE A 230 -5.56 15.24 -15.91
CA ILE A 230 -4.80 14.59 -14.84
C ILE A 230 -4.08 15.64 -13.99
N LEU A 231 -4.08 15.44 -12.66
CA LEU A 231 -3.44 16.35 -11.71
C LEU A 231 -1.96 16.59 -12.07
N ARG A 232 -1.61 17.85 -12.22
CA ARG A 232 -0.23 18.29 -12.49
C ARG A 232 0.53 18.45 -11.18
N VAL A 233 1.15 17.39 -10.73
CA VAL A 233 1.95 17.37 -9.50
C VAL A 233 3.44 17.36 -9.83
N LYS A 234 4.26 18.01 -9.02
CA LYS A 234 5.70 18.10 -9.19
C LYS A 234 6.42 17.32 -8.11
N LEU A 235 7.60 16.82 -8.43
CA LEU A 235 8.52 16.16 -7.50
C LEU A 235 9.86 16.88 -7.59
N SER A 236 10.38 17.29 -6.43
CA SER A 236 11.69 17.91 -6.31
C SER A 236 12.80 16.87 -6.21
N PHE A 237 12.50 15.71 -5.59
CA PHE A 237 13.46 14.66 -5.31
C PHE A 237 14.71 15.13 -4.53
N SER A 238 14.52 16.07 -3.62
CA SER A 238 15.60 16.65 -2.79
C SER A 238 15.85 15.82 -1.52
N TRP A 239 15.84 14.50 -1.63
CA TRP A 239 15.88 13.59 -0.48
C TRP A 239 17.19 13.67 0.32
N GLY A 240 18.31 13.97 -0.34
CA GLY A 240 19.63 14.10 0.31
C GLY A 240 20.15 12.79 0.94
N ARG A 241 19.47 11.67 0.68
CA ARG A 241 19.79 10.32 1.17
C ARG A 241 19.19 9.27 0.25
N ASP A 242 19.70 8.05 0.31
CA ASP A 242 19.07 6.91 -0.36
C ASP A 242 17.82 6.47 0.41
N VAL A 243 16.68 6.41 -0.29
CA VAL A 243 15.43 5.85 0.22
C VAL A 243 14.95 4.82 -0.80
N PRO A 244 15.30 3.55 -0.62
CA PRO A 244 15.00 2.51 -1.59
C PRO A 244 13.53 2.55 -2.01
N THR A 245 13.30 2.52 -3.32
CA THR A 245 11.98 2.76 -3.93
C THR A 245 11.61 1.65 -4.89
N LEU A 246 10.43 1.07 -4.69
CA LEU A 246 9.79 0.14 -5.62
C LEU A 246 8.65 0.83 -6.34
N HIS A 247 8.72 0.87 -7.68
CA HIS A 247 7.62 1.29 -8.53
C HIS A 247 6.85 0.06 -9.02
N LEU A 248 5.57 -0.03 -8.70
CA LEU A 248 4.64 -1.02 -9.24
C LEU A 248 3.66 -0.31 -10.16
N VAL A 249 3.69 -0.61 -11.44
CA VAL A 249 2.94 0.12 -12.46
C VAL A 249 2.18 -0.83 -13.39
N ALA A 250 1.19 -0.32 -14.12
CA ALA A 250 0.35 -1.10 -15.00
C ALA A 250 0.68 -0.82 -16.48
N GLU A 251 0.71 -1.88 -17.29
CA GLU A 251 1.04 -1.79 -18.73
C GLU A 251 0.05 -0.94 -19.51
N ASN A 252 -1.24 -1.02 -19.18
CA ASN A 252 -2.32 -0.37 -19.93
C ASN A 252 -2.97 0.79 -19.15
N ASP A 253 -2.25 1.37 -18.20
CA ASP A 253 -2.74 2.53 -17.45
C ASP A 253 -2.99 3.70 -18.41
N VAL A 254 -4.27 4.00 -18.64
CA VAL A 254 -4.66 5.10 -19.52
C VAL A 254 -4.52 6.46 -18.84
N SER A 255 -4.59 6.52 -17.50
CA SER A 255 -4.46 7.74 -16.71
C SER A 255 -3.01 8.18 -16.57
N LEU A 256 -2.13 7.23 -16.32
CA LEU A 256 -0.70 7.44 -16.06
C LEU A 256 0.13 6.50 -16.96
N PRO A 257 0.24 6.84 -18.27
CA PRO A 257 0.87 5.96 -19.27
C PRO A 257 2.30 5.58 -18.93
N LEU A 258 2.73 4.40 -19.39
CA LEU A 258 4.06 3.83 -19.13
C LEU A 258 5.21 4.78 -19.48
N ALA A 259 5.09 5.59 -20.54
CA ALA A 259 6.12 6.57 -20.89
C ALA A 259 6.41 7.54 -19.75
N GLY A 260 5.35 7.99 -19.06
CA GLY A 260 5.48 8.82 -17.87
C GLY A 260 6.05 8.06 -16.66
N MET A 261 5.78 6.76 -16.56
CA MET A 261 6.34 5.92 -15.48
C MET A 261 7.83 5.68 -15.67
N TYR A 262 8.29 5.45 -16.89
CA TYR A 262 9.72 5.36 -17.19
C TYR A 262 10.44 6.68 -16.90
N GLU A 263 9.89 7.82 -17.34
CA GLU A 263 10.45 9.15 -17.04
C GLU A 263 10.56 9.39 -15.53
N LEU A 264 9.52 9.07 -14.80
CA LEU A 264 9.50 9.23 -13.34
C LEU A 264 10.49 8.30 -12.63
N PHE A 265 10.60 7.06 -13.10
CA PHE A 265 11.57 6.09 -12.61
C PHE A 265 13.00 6.62 -12.80
N GLU A 266 13.36 7.11 -13.98
CA GLU A 266 14.70 7.67 -14.24
C GLU A 266 15.05 8.83 -13.29
N ARG A 267 14.09 9.70 -12.99
CA ARG A 267 14.27 10.84 -12.08
C ARG A 267 14.37 10.47 -10.60
N THR A 268 13.89 9.30 -10.21
CA THR A 268 13.91 8.89 -8.79
C THR A 268 15.34 8.72 -8.30
N PRO A 269 15.82 9.49 -7.30
CA PRO A 269 17.25 9.58 -6.93
C PRO A 269 17.63 8.53 -5.86
N ALA A 270 17.27 7.27 -6.05
CA ALA A 270 17.45 6.24 -5.04
C ALA A 270 17.81 4.89 -5.66
N THR A 271 18.23 3.94 -4.82
CA THR A 271 18.21 2.52 -5.17
C THR A 271 16.77 2.15 -5.52
N LYS A 272 16.51 1.74 -6.75
CA LYS A 272 15.16 1.62 -7.28
C LYS A 272 14.97 0.39 -8.17
N GLN A 273 13.73 -0.06 -8.26
CA GLN A 273 13.28 -1.09 -9.17
C GLN A 273 11.86 -0.76 -9.64
N MET A 274 11.54 -1.09 -10.88
CA MET A 274 10.17 -1.00 -11.39
C MET A 274 9.71 -2.35 -11.91
N VAL A 275 8.51 -2.77 -11.50
CA VAL A 275 7.85 -3.97 -12.03
C VAL A 275 6.51 -3.56 -12.62
N ILE A 276 6.31 -3.95 -13.87
CA ILE A 276 5.14 -3.56 -14.66
C ILE A 276 4.22 -4.77 -14.76
N LEU A 277 3.01 -4.65 -14.21
CA LEU A 277 1.97 -5.66 -14.35
C LEU A 277 1.38 -5.60 -15.74
N ARG A 278 1.45 -6.71 -16.49
CA ARG A 278 0.91 -6.80 -17.85
C ARG A 278 -0.61 -6.96 -17.83
N ARG A 279 -1.24 -6.45 -18.87
CA ARG A 279 -2.69 -6.45 -19.02
C ARG A 279 -3.39 -5.89 -17.76
N ALA A 280 -2.90 -4.78 -17.24
CA ALA A 280 -3.46 -4.09 -16.08
C ALA A 280 -3.68 -2.61 -16.40
N ASP A 281 -4.61 -1.99 -15.72
CA ASP A 281 -4.92 -0.56 -15.81
C ASP A 281 -4.85 0.07 -14.40
N HIS A 282 -5.06 1.36 -14.31
CA HIS A 282 -4.94 2.18 -13.11
C HIS A 282 -5.68 1.62 -11.88
N MET A 283 -6.84 0.98 -12.09
CA MET A 283 -7.68 0.44 -11.01
C MET A 283 -7.16 -0.88 -10.41
N HIS A 284 -6.09 -1.48 -10.96
CA HIS A 284 -5.54 -2.75 -10.48
C HIS A 284 -4.73 -2.64 -9.17
N PHE A 285 -4.66 -1.45 -8.56
CA PHE A 285 -3.92 -1.19 -7.30
C PHE A 285 -4.83 -0.93 -6.10
N MET A 286 -6.11 -1.30 -6.19
CA MET A 286 -7.11 -1.05 -5.16
C MET A 286 -8.00 -2.26 -4.91
N ASP A 287 -8.84 -2.19 -3.88
CA ASP A 287 -9.83 -3.23 -3.61
C ASP A 287 -10.89 -3.29 -4.72
N ASN A 288 -11.47 -4.49 -4.94
CA ASN A 288 -12.57 -4.72 -5.88
C ASN A 288 -12.28 -4.24 -7.31
N VAL A 289 -11.14 -4.66 -7.84
CA VAL A 289 -10.59 -4.23 -9.13
C VAL A 289 -11.63 -4.25 -10.25
N GLU A 290 -12.31 -5.39 -10.45
CA GLU A 290 -13.26 -5.60 -11.55
C GLU A 290 -14.45 -4.62 -11.46
N GLU A 291 -15.02 -4.49 -10.26
CA GLU A 291 -16.16 -3.58 -10.00
C GLU A 291 -15.76 -2.13 -10.23
N MET A 292 -14.63 -1.72 -9.64
CA MET A 292 -14.15 -0.35 -9.69
C MET A 292 -13.71 0.05 -11.10
N HIS A 293 -13.02 -0.85 -11.80
CA HIS A 293 -12.59 -0.61 -13.19
C HIS A 293 -13.81 -0.39 -14.11
N GLU A 294 -14.79 -1.29 -14.06
CA GLU A 294 -16.00 -1.19 -14.88
C GLU A 294 -16.89 -0.01 -14.47
N ALA A 295 -16.93 0.36 -13.19
CA ALA A 295 -17.64 1.55 -12.74
C ALA A 295 -17.02 2.81 -13.37
N VAL A 296 -15.69 2.95 -13.31
CA VAL A 296 -14.98 4.10 -13.92
C VAL A 296 -15.12 4.08 -15.44
N ARG A 297 -14.95 2.92 -16.09
CA ARG A 297 -15.10 2.79 -17.55
C ARG A 297 -16.47 3.19 -18.08
N LYS A 298 -17.53 3.00 -17.27
CA LYS A 298 -18.91 3.38 -17.61
C LYS A 298 -19.27 4.81 -17.22
N MET A 299 -18.40 5.52 -16.50
CA MET A 299 -18.64 6.93 -16.17
C MET A 299 -18.57 7.80 -17.43
N GLU A 300 -19.51 8.75 -17.54
CA GLU A 300 -19.44 9.80 -18.54
C GLU A 300 -18.44 10.87 -18.11
N PHE A 301 -17.32 10.94 -18.79
CA PHE A 301 -16.33 11.97 -18.59
C PHE A 301 -16.57 13.11 -19.59
N SER A 302 -16.46 14.35 -19.12
CA SER A 302 -16.59 15.56 -19.93
C SER A 302 -15.31 16.41 -19.86
N GLY A 303 -15.23 17.43 -20.74
CA GLY A 303 -14.09 18.34 -20.78
C GLY A 303 -12.78 17.63 -21.06
N GLU A 304 -11.74 17.96 -20.31
CA GLU A 304 -10.39 17.46 -20.50
C GLU A 304 -10.23 15.93 -20.24
N LEU A 305 -11.20 15.31 -19.56
CA LEU A 305 -11.18 13.85 -19.30
C LEU A 305 -12.00 13.03 -20.29
N ALA A 306 -12.64 13.64 -21.30
CA ALA A 306 -13.53 12.94 -22.24
C ALA A 306 -12.85 11.81 -23.06
N TRP A 307 -11.53 11.79 -23.10
CA TRP A 307 -10.73 10.73 -23.72
C TRP A 307 -10.71 9.43 -22.91
N MET A 308 -10.84 9.51 -21.59
CA MET A 308 -10.57 8.40 -20.65
C MET A 308 -11.46 7.19 -20.96
N GLN A 309 -12.77 7.40 -21.04
CA GLN A 309 -13.72 6.32 -21.32
C GLN A 309 -13.44 5.59 -22.65
N LYS A 310 -12.94 6.33 -23.67
CA LYS A 310 -12.68 5.77 -24.99
C LYS A 310 -11.41 4.91 -25.02
N GLU A 311 -10.45 5.19 -24.15
CA GLU A 311 -9.17 4.51 -24.10
C GLU A 311 -9.15 3.32 -23.12
N MET A 312 -10.05 3.30 -22.12
CA MET A 312 -10.12 2.21 -21.15
C MET A 312 -10.60 0.92 -21.81
N ARG A 313 -9.82 -0.15 -21.64
CA ARG A 313 -10.19 -1.49 -22.13
C ARG A 313 -11.26 -2.12 -21.23
N PRO A 314 -12.10 -3.03 -21.77
CA PRO A 314 -12.94 -3.86 -20.93
C PRO A 314 -12.13 -4.68 -19.93
N ILE A 315 -12.63 -4.89 -18.72
CA ILE A 315 -11.94 -5.68 -17.69
C ILE A 315 -11.61 -7.10 -18.14
N THR A 316 -12.43 -7.67 -19.03
CA THR A 316 -12.24 -9.02 -19.62
C THR A 316 -10.99 -9.17 -20.47
N GLU A 317 -10.38 -8.06 -20.92
CA GLU A 317 -9.13 -8.03 -21.65
C GLU A 317 -7.90 -7.85 -20.73
N LEU A 318 -8.15 -7.59 -19.44
CA LEU A 318 -7.12 -7.32 -18.44
C LEU A 318 -6.91 -8.53 -17.53
N CYS A 319 -5.86 -8.49 -16.71
CA CYS A 319 -5.65 -9.51 -15.67
C CYS A 319 -6.69 -9.37 -14.56
N SER A 320 -6.90 -10.43 -13.78
CA SER A 320 -7.86 -10.40 -12.68
C SER A 320 -7.36 -9.57 -11.50
N GLY A 321 -8.30 -9.08 -10.68
CA GLY A 321 -8.00 -8.42 -9.42
C GLY A 321 -7.22 -9.31 -8.45
N GLU A 322 -7.45 -10.63 -8.48
CA GLU A 322 -6.67 -11.57 -7.68
C GLU A 322 -5.20 -11.59 -8.08
N GLN A 323 -4.90 -11.63 -9.39
CA GLN A 323 -3.54 -11.55 -9.92
C GLN A 323 -2.87 -10.21 -9.57
N ALA A 324 -3.62 -9.11 -9.69
CA ALA A 324 -3.15 -7.77 -9.35
C ALA A 324 -2.86 -7.63 -7.84
N ASN A 325 -3.77 -8.12 -7.00
CA ASN A 325 -3.59 -8.09 -5.55
C ASN A 325 -2.41 -8.96 -5.10
N LEU A 326 -2.23 -10.13 -5.71
CA LEU A 326 -1.08 -10.99 -5.45
C LEU A 326 0.22 -10.27 -5.82
N PHE A 327 0.29 -9.67 -7.00
CA PHE A 327 1.43 -8.88 -7.48
C PHE A 327 1.78 -7.76 -6.50
N VAL A 328 0.81 -6.94 -6.11
CA VAL A 328 1.04 -5.78 -5.25
C VAL A 328 1.46 -6.21 -3.84
N ARG A 329 0.72 -7.12 -3.20
CA ARG A 329 0.98 -7.49 -1.81
C ARG A 329 2.32 -8.20 -1.63
N GLY A 330 2.67 -9.11 -2.56
CA GLY A 330 3.91 -9.87 -2.48
C GLY A 330 5.14 -9.01 -2.72
N LEU A 331 5.15 -8.20 -3.78
CA LEU A 331 6.30 -7.34 -4.08
C LEU A 331 6.45 -6.20 -3.08
N ALA A 332 5.34 -5.58 -2.63
CA ALA A 332 5.40 -4.55 -1.60
C ALA A 332 5.97 -5.10 -0.29
N LEU A 333 5.47 -6.27 0.19
CA LEU A 333 6.01 -6.91 1.38
C LEU A 333 7.50 -7.24 1.21
N CYS A 334 7.87 -7.85 0.08
CA CYS A 334 9.25 -8.22 -0.19
C CYS A 334 10.20 -7.00 -0.14
N HIS A 335 9.81 -5.88 -0.77
CA HIS A 335 10.59 -4.64 -0.74
C HIS A 335 10.71 -4.06 0.68
N LEU A 336 9.63 -4.04 1.45
CA LEU A 336 9.62 -3.55 2.82
C LEU A 336 10.45 -4.44 3.76
N ASP A 337 10.35 -5.77 3.63
CA ASP A 337 11.17 -6.71 4.39
C ASP A 337 12.66 -6.57 4.05
N ALA A 338 13.00 -6.46 2.76
CA ALA A 338 14.37 -6.29 2.32
C ALA A 338 14.99 -4.98 2.83
N THR A 339 14.20 -3.91 2.89
CA THR A 339 14.67 -2.55 3.19
C THR A 339 14.59 -2.23 4.68
N LEU A 340 13.42 -2.39 5.32
CA LEU A 340 13.21 -2.02 6.71
C LEU A 340 13.75 -3.07 7.68
N ARG A 341 13.48 -4.34 7.42
CA ARG A 341 13.88 -5.47 8.28
C ARG A 341 15.23 -6.08 7.90
N GLN A 342 15.81 -5.67 6.79
CA GLN A 342 17.08 -6.20 6.27
C GLN A 342 17.03 -7.72 6.02
N HIS A 343 15.83 -8.26 5.68
CA HIS A 343 15.58 -9.68 5.50
C HIS A 343 16.34 -10.22 4.28
N GLN A 344 17.20 -11.19 4.46
CA GLN A 344 18.11 -11.67 3.40
C GLN A 344 17.36 -12.37 2.27
N GLU A 345 16.38 -13.22 2.59
CA GLU A 345 15.61 -13.96 1.57
C GLU A 345 14.76 -13.00 0.71
N ALA A 346 14.23 -11.93 1.32
CA ALA A 346 13.56 -10.88 0.57
C ALA A 346 14.51 -10.15 -0.39
N ARG A 347 15.74 -9.87 0.05
CA ARG A 347 16.77 -9.30 -0.84
C ARG A 347 17.15 -10.25 -1.97
N HIS A 348 17.32 -11.53 -1.69
CA HIS A 348 17.59 -12.55 -2.71
C HIS A 348 16.45 -12.65 -3.71
N PHE A 349 15.20 -12.61 -3.25
CA PHE A 349 14.03 -12.62 -4.12
C PHE A 349 14.04 -11.41 -5.09
N LEU A 350 14.24 -10.19 -4.59
CA LEU A 350 14.26 -8.97 -5.42
C LEU A 350 15.45 -8.91 -6.38
N ALA A 351 16.56 -9.52 -6.02
CA ALA A 351 17.75 -9.64 -6.89
C ALA A 351 17.59 -10.72 -7.96
N GLY A 352 16.74 -11.72 -7.72
CA GLY A 352 16.51 -12.88 -8.56
C GLY A 352 15.65 -12.62 -9.79
N ASP A 353 15.08 -13.68 -10.33
CA ASP A 353 14.17 -13.64 -11.48
C ASP A 353 12.72 -13.47 -11.03
N ILE A 354 12.35 -12.24 -10.67
CA ILE A 354 10.98 -11.88 -10.27
C ILE A 354 9.96 -12.28 -11.34
N LYS A 355 10.33 -12.20 -12.63
CA LYS A 355 9.42 -12.56 -13.72
C LYS A 355 9.07 -14.04 -13.69
N ALA A 356 10.06 -14.91 -13.53
CA ALA A 356 9.84 -16.35 -13.43
C ALA A 356 9.01 -16.72 -12.18
N GLU A 357 9.31 -16.08 -11.04
CA GLU A 357 8.60 -16.29 -9.78
C GLU A 357 7.11 -15.90 -9.84
N LEU A 358 6.81 -14.78 -10.48
CA LEU A 358 5.44 -14.33 -10.68
C LEU A 358 4.70 -15.16 -11.75
N ALA A 359 5.41 -15.57 -12.81
CA ALA A 359 4.83 -16.42 -13.86
C ALA A 359 4.35 -17.78 -13.29
N GLN A 360 5.08 -18.37 -12.34
CA GLN A 360 4.66 -19.60 -11.65
C GLN A 360 3.35 -19.42 -10.87
N ARG A 361 3.02 -18.18 -10.50
CA ARG A 361 1.79 -17.79 -9.81
C ARG A 361 0.70 -17.24 -10.77
N GLY A 362 0.91 -17.40 -12.09
CA GLY A 362 -0.01 -16.93 -13.11
C GLY A 362 -0.02 -15.41 -13.34
N VAL A 363 1.02 -14.69 -12.88
CA VAL A 363 1.13 -13.24 -13.03
C VAL A 363 2.21 -12.91 -14.04
N ASP A 364 1.84 -12.21 -15.13
CA ASP A 364 2.75 -11.79 -16.19
C ASP A 364 3.26 -10.36 -15.96
N VAL A 365 4.57 -10.18 -15.96
CA VAL A 365 5.21 -8.90 -15.65
C VAL A 365 6.40 -8.59 -16.54
N ILE A 366 6.75 -7.30 -16.59
CA ILE A 366 8.03 -6.81 -17.10
C ILE A 366 8.81 -6.25 -15.92
N VAL A 367 10.07 -6.64 -15.76
CA VAL A 367 10.96 -6.11 -14.73
C VAL A 367 11.93 -5.13 -15.36
N HIS A 368 11.93 -3.90 -14.84
CA HIS A 368 12.86 -2.85 -15.26
C HIS A 368 13.80 -2.52 -14.10
N LYS A 369 15.09 -2.70 -14.34
CA LYS A 369 16.18 -2.37 -13.39
C LYS A 369 16.97 -1.20 -13.97
N PRO A 370 17.62 -0.37 -13.12
CA PRO A 370 18.52 0.71 -13.59
C PRO A 370 19.64 0.20 -14.47
#